data_cd93adba3ae4a699e4018ae316eef8f0
#
_entry.id   cd93adba3ae4a699e4018ae316eef8f0
#
_cell.length_a   1.000
_cell.length_b   1.000
_cell.length_c   1.000
_cell.angle_alpha   90.00
_cell.angle_beta   90.00
_cell.angle_gamma   90.00
#
_symmetry.space_group_name_H-M   'P 1'
#
loop_
_entity.id
_entity.type
_entity.pdbx_description
1 polymer ?
#
loop_
_entity_poly.entity_id
_entity_poly.type
_entity_poly.pdbx_seq_one_letter_code
_entity_poly.pdbx_strand_id
1 'polypeptide(L)'
;MSVSYWMIEGVGLNAADIESHINKEKAARFFPEQFPEEADLKDMVLTGDFSSFDMEEYYYGNGFENLADVLCYCDDTDSLTFGDDGDGTAYFYYPPSMPWHHTSNEPQTEQEVIDRIIKAVQKITDMTEEEIKKIINNDLYVVGCG
;
A
#
# COMPACT_ATOMS: atom_id res chain seq x y z
N MET A 1 -9.00 -3.20 29.62
CA MET A 1 -8.46 -2.84 28.29
C MET A 1 -7.98 -4.10 27.60
N SER A 2 -8.50 -4.37 26.42
CA SER A 2 -8.08 -5.54 25.65
C SER A 2 -6.97 -5.16 24.66
N VAL A 3 -6.03 -6.08 24.46
CA VAL A 3 -4.96 -5.94 23.48
C VAL A 3 -5.22 -6.95 22.37
N SER A 4 -5.19 -6.47 21.14
CA SER A 4 -5.35 -7.32 19.97
C SER A 4 -4.01 -7.51 19.27
N TYR A 5 -3.79 -8.72 18.75
CA TYR A 5 -2.63 -9.06 17.95
C TYR A 5 -3.08 -9.52 16.58
N TRP A 6 -2.32 -9.18 15.56
CA TRP A 6 -2.56 -9.64 14.20
C TRP A 6 -1.23 -9.92 13.51
N MET A 7 -1.30 -10.63 12.39
CA MET A 7 -0.12 -10.97 11.61
C MET A 7 -0.17 -10.35 10.23
N ILE A 8 0.96 -9.78 9.82
CA ILE A 8 1.22 -9.35 8.45
C ILE A 8 2.22 -10.35 7.89
N GLU A 9 1.77 -11.20 6.98
CA GLU A 9 2.55 -12.32 6.47
C GLU A 9 2.34 -12.48 4.97
N GLY A 10 3.43 -12.72 4.26
CA GLY A 10 3.39 -12.97 2.82
C GLY A 10 4.56 -12.35 2.06
N VAL A 11 4.29 -11.82 0.89
CA VAL A 11 5.26 -11.15 0.03
C VAL A 11 4.90 -9.67 -0.06
N GLY A 12 5.82 -8.80 0.31
CA GLY A 12 5.51 -7.37 0.29
C GLY A 12 6.66 -6.48 0.72
N LEU A 13 6.32 -5.23 1.00
CA LEU A 13 7.29 -4.21 1.37
C LEU A 13 6.75 -3.28 2.46
N ASN A 14 7.69 -2.61 3.12
CA ASN A 14 7.40 -1.53 4.04
C ASN A 14 7.16 -0.25 3.23
N ALA A 15 6.00 0.36 3.36
CA ALA A 15 5.65 1.56 2.60
C ALA A 15 6.60 2.74 2.85
N ALA A 16 7.22 2.81 4.03
CA ALA A 16 8.20 3.85 4.32
C ALA A 16 9.40 3.83 3.36
N ASP A 17 9.74 2.67 2.81
CA ASP A 17 10.88 2.51 1.89
C ASP A 17 10.64 3.19 0.53
N ILE A 18 9.42 3.54 0.21
CA ILE A 18 9.10 4.23 -1.05
C ILE A 18 8.79 5.72 -0.88
N GLU A 19 8.60 6.21 0.33
CA GLU A 19 8.20 7.62 0.58
C GLU A 19 9.12 8.63 -0.08
N SER A 20 10.43 8.45 0.04
CA SER A 20 11.43 9.35 -0.53
C SER A 20 11.51 9.27 -2.06
N HIS A 21 10.92 8.26 -2.66
CA HIS A 21 10.96 8.00 -4.11
C HIS A 21 9.69 8.43 -4.84
N ILE A 22 8.72 8.99 -4.13
CA ILE A 22 7.47 9.44 -4.75
C ILE A 22 7.76 10.54 -5.78
N ASN A 23 7.32 10.31 -7.01
CA ASN A 23 7.41 11.29 -8.08
C ASN A 23 6.15 12.16 -8.05
N LYS A 24 6.33 13.44 -7.72
CA LYS A 24 5.22 14.38 -7.56
C LYS A 24 4.39 14.55 -8.84
N GLU A 25 5.03 14.51 -10.00
CA GLU A 25 4.33 14.64 -11.29
C GLU A 25 3.48 13.42 -11.60
N LYS A 26 4.01 12.23 -11.34
CA LYS A 26 3.25 10.97 -11.52
C LYS A 26 2.05 10.93 -10.57
N ALA A 27 2.26 11.20 -9.29
CA ALA A 27 1.20 11.25 -8.31
C ALA A 27 0.17 12.33 -8.66
N ALA A 28 0.63 13.49 -9.12
CA ALA A 28 -0.25 14.57 -9.53
C ALA A 28 -1.12 14.22 -10.74
N ARG A 29 -0.67 13.34 -11.62
CA ARG A 29 -1.48 12.84 -12.74
C ARG A 29 -2.42 11.73 -12.31
N PHE A 30 -1.92 10.82 -11.47
CA PHE A 30 -2.70 9.66 -11.00
C PHE A 30 -3.89 10.08 -10.13
N PHE A 31 -3.68 10.94 -9.14
CA PHE A 31 -4.73 11.30 -8.19
C PHE A 31 -5.88 12.12 -8.78
N PRO A 32 -5.66 13.10 -9.67
CA PRO A 32 -6.80 13.79 -10.31
C PRO A 32 -7.69 12.90 -11.15
N GLU A 33 -7.15 11.85 -11.78
CA GLU A 33 -7.95 10.89 -12.55
C GLU A 33 -8.83 10.04 -11.63
N GLN A 34 -8.30 9.63 -10.48
CA GLN A 34 -9.00 8.78 -9.52
C GLN A 34 -9.85 9.61 -8.54
N PHE A 35 -9.37 10.80 -8.17
CA PHE A 35 -9.98 11.66 -7.14
C PHE A 35 -9.93 13.12 -7.59
N PRO A 36 -10.71 13.52 -8.60
CA PRO A 36 -10.59 14.86 -9.18
C PRO A 36 -10.91 16.00 -8.21
N GLU A 37 -11.61 15.74 -7.13
CA GLU A 37 -12.02 16.75 -6.14
C GLU A 37 -11.24 16.65 -4.81
N GLU A 38 -10.26 15.73 -4.71
CA GLU A 38 -9.57 15.41 -3.45
C GLU A 38 -8.12 15.89 -3.43
N ALA A 39 -7.94 17.20 -3.58
CA ALA A 39 -6.59 17.81 -3.61
C ALA A 39 -5.82 17.57 -2.31
N ASP A 40 -6.50 17.57 -1.16
CA ASP A 40 -5.87 17.39 0.15
C ASP A 40 -5.28 15.99 0.32
N LEU A 41 -5.96 14.97 -0.18
CA LEU A 41 -5.45 13.58 -0.17
C LEU A 41 -4.15 13.46 -0.95
N LYS A 42 -4.06 14.15 -2.07
CA LYS A 42 -2.85 14.19 -2.88
C LYS A 42 -1.67 14.76 -2.08
N ASP A 43 -1.88 15.88 -1.39
CA ASP A 43 -0.84 16.50 -0.59
C ASP A 43 -0.42 15.59 0.58
N MET A 44 -1.34 14.94 1.24
CA MET A 44 -1.06 13.97 2.30
C MET A 44 -0.16 12.84 1.80
N VAL A 45 -0.46 12.29 0.63
CA VAL A 45 0.37 11.24 0.04
C VAL A 45 1.76 11.76 -0.32
N LEU A 46 1.83 12.95 -0.93
CA LEU A 46 3.10 13.52 -1.38
C LEU A 46 4.03 13.91 -0.22
N THR A 47 3.46 14.28 0.90
CA THR A 47 4.24 14.70 2.09
C THR A 47 4.44 13.56 3.09
N GLY A 48 3.66 12.48 2.98
CA GLY A 48 3.63 11.43 4.01
C GLY A 48 2.99 11.88 5.32
N ASP A 49 2.39 13.06 5.34
CA ASP A 49 1.77 13.63 6.54
C ASP A 49 0.27 13.35 6.55
N PHE A 50 -0.13 12.36 7.32
CA PHE A 50 -1.54 11.98 7.51
C PHE A 50 -2.13 12.56 8.79
N SER A 51 -1.46 13.55 9.41
CA SER A 51 -1.91 14.14 10.67
C SER A 51 -3.25 14.86 10.58
N SER A 52 -3.60 15.38 9.40
CA SER A 52 -4.88 16.04 9.13
C SER A 52 -5.94 15.08 8.58
N PHE A 53 -5.66 13.78 8.57
CA PHE A 53 -6.59 12.78 8.06
C PHE A 53 -7.89 12.77 8.85
N ASP A 54 -9.01 12.85 8.14
CA ASP A 54 -10.34 12.78 8.73
C ASP A 54 -10.82 11.33 8.76
N MET A 55 -10.88 10.76 9.97
CA MET A 55 -11.32 9.38 10.17
C MET A 55 -12.76 9.16 9.72
N GLU A 56 -13.61 10.19 9.84
CA GLU A 56 -14.99 10.11 9.38
C GLU A 56 -15.04 9.95 7.86
N GLU A 57 -14.27 10.73 7.12
CA GLU A 57 -14.15 10.59 5.67
C GLU A 57 -13.59 9.24 5.27
N TYR A 58 -12.62 8.72 5.99
CA TYR A 58 -12.08 7.39 5.75
C TYR A 58 -13.15 6.31 5.87
N TYR A 59 -13.94 6.33 6.93
CA TYR A 59 -15.02 5.36 7.13
C TYR A 59 -16.11 5.43 6.05
N TYR A 60 -16.29 6.58 5.43
CA TYR A 60 -17.20 6.73 4.29
C TYR A 60 -16.53 6.47 2.93
N GLY A 61 -15.28 6.02 2.93
CA GLY A 61 -14.55 5.65 1.72
C GLY A 61 -13.99 6.84 0.94
N ASN A 62 -13.84 7.99 1.58
CA ASN A 62 -13.40 9.23 0.93
C ASN A 62 -11.93 9.57 1.19
N GLY A 63 -11.14 8.67 1.80
CA GLY A 63 -9.76 8.96 2.13
C GLY A 63 -8.87 7.74 2.21
N PHE A 64 -7.59 7.96 2.46
CA PHE A 64 -6.60 6.91 2.65
C PHE A 64 -6.08 6.91 4.08
N GLU A 65 -5.86 5.72 4.62
CA GLU A 65 -5.34 5.57 5.98
C GLU A 65 -3.83 5.86 6.05
N ASN A 66 -3.09 5.42 5.04
CA ASN A 66 -1.64 5.58 4.95
C ASN A 66 -1.15 5.34 3.51
N LEU A 67 0.16 5.44 3.32
CA LEU A 67 0.76 5.23 2.00
C LEU A 67 0.56 3.80 1.46
N ALA A 68 0.55 2.80 2.33
CA ALA A 68 0.29 1.41 1.91
C ALA A 68 -1.13 1.24 1.35
N ASP A 69 -2.12 1.93 1.94
CA ASP A 69 -3.49 1.98 1.42
C ASP A 69 -3.52 2.60 0.02
N VAL A 70 -2.76 3.68 -0.19
CA VAL A 70 -2.62 4.30 -1.52
C VAL A 70 -2.04 3.31 -2.53
N LEU A 71 -1.05 2.52 -2.15
CA LEU A 71 -0.47 1.50 -3.03
C LEU A 71 -1.49 0.43 -3.42
N CYS A 72 -2.40 0.08 -2.52
CA CYS A 72 -3.52 -0.82 -2.86
C CYS A 72 -4.39 -0.23 -3.95
N TYR A 73 -4.60 1.08 -3.93
CA TYR A 73 -5.32 1.79 -5.01
C TYR A 73 -4.57 1.77 -6.33
N CYS A 74 -3.25 1.71 -6.29
CA CYS A 74 -2.42 1.61 -7.48
C CYS A 74 -2.42 0.20 -8.09
N ASP A 75 -2.86 -0.80 -7.35
CA ASP A 75 -2.95 -2.18 -7.83
C ASP A 75 -4.24 -2.40 -8.63
N ASP A 76 -4.11 -2.51 -9.95
CA ASP A 76 -5.23 -2.73 -10.86
C ASP A 76 -5.88 -4.10 -10.70
N THR A 77 -5.20 -5.05 -10.06
CA THR A 77 -5.68 -6.43 -9.94
C THR A 77 -6.49 -6.66 -8.68
N ASP A 78 -6.46 -5.73 -7.75
CA ASP A 78 -7.13 -5.82 -6.45
C ASP A 78 -6.75 -7.10 -5.67
N SER A 79 -5.52 -7.58 -5.87
CA SER A 79 -5.03 -8.80 -5.22
C SER A 79 -4.13 -8.54 -4.02
N LEU A 80 -3.67 -7.30 -3.86
CA LEU A 80 -2.76 -6.89 -2.78
C LEU A 80 -3.54 -6.17 -1.69
N THR A 81 -2.99 -6.20 -0.49
CA THR A 81 -3.60 -5.56 0.67
C THR A 81 -2.59 -4.72 1.44
N PHE A 82 -3.05 -4.06 2.48
CA PHE A 82 -2.18 -3.31 3.38
C PHE A 82 -2.54 -3.62 4.83
N GLY A 83 -1.57 -3.38 5.71
CA GLY A 83 -1.76 -3.48 7.14
C GLY A 83 -0.69 -2.70 7.86
N ASP A 84 -0.96 -2.29 9.09
CA ASP A 84 0.03 -1.63 9.94
C ASP A 84 0.33 -2.47 11.17
N ASP A 85 1.48 -2.19 11.79
CA ASP A 85 1.94 -2.94 12.97
C ASP A 85 1.38 -2.37 14.30
N GLY A 86 0.53 -1.35 14.23
CA GLY A 86 0.01 -0.66 15.42
C GLY A 86 0.99 0.35 16.00
N ASP A 87 2.16 0.51 15.42
CA ASP A 87 3.25 1.38 15.91
C ASP A 87 3.75 2.33 14.80
N GLY A 88 2.94 2.58 13.80
CA GLY A 88 3.19 3.55 12.75
C GLY A 88 3.87 3.02 11.49
N THR A 89 4.16 1.73 11.41
CA THR A 89 4.73 1.13 10.20
C THR A 89 3.66 0.43 9.39
N ALA A 90 3.52 0.79 8.12
CA ALA A 90 2.54 0.22 7.21
C ALA A 90 3.21 -0.63 6.14
N TYR A 91 2.55 -1.73 5.79
CA TYR A 91 3.04 -2.71 4.81
C TYR A 91 2.05 -2.88 3.67
N PHE A 92 2.58 -3.01 2.47
CA PHE A 92 1.84 -3.33 1.24
C PHE A 92 2.27 -4.72 0.80
N TYR A 93 1.33 -5.68 0.74
CA TYR A 93 1.72 -7.07 0.62
C TYR A 93 0.61 -7.97 0.06
N TYR A 94 0.99 -9.19 -0.28
CA TYR A 94 0.08 -10.26 -0.68
C TYR A 94 0.04 -11.34 0.42
N PRO A 95 -1.14 -11.60 1.05
CA PRO A 95 -1.29 -12.62 2.09
C PRO A 95 -1.78 -13.96 1.49
N PRO A 96 -0.88 -14.85 1.03
CA PRO A 96 -1.27 -16.07 0.31
C PRO A 96 -2.00 -17.10 1.16
N SER A 97 -1.98 -16.95 2.48
CA SER A 97 -2.62 -17.89 3.41
C SER A 97 -4.09 -17.61 3.69
N MET A 98 -4.67 -16.60 3.05
CA MET A 98 -6.05 -16.16 3.30
C MET A 98 -7.01 -16.73 2.23
N PRO A 99 -7.60 -17.94 2.42
CA PRO A 99 -8.40 -18.59 1.38
C PRO A 99 -9.65 -17.80 0.97
N TRP A 100 -10.19 -16.98 1.87
CA TRP A 100 -11.35 -16.15 1.56
C TRP A 100 -11.04 -14.91 0.72
N HIS A 101 -9.78 -14.63 0.47
CA HIS A 101 -9.35 -13.54 -0.41
C HIS A 101 -9.13 -14.01 -1.86
N HIS A 102 -9.31 -15.30 -2.14
CA HIS A 102 -9.12 -15.80 -3.50
C HIS A 102 -10.14 -15.22 -4.46
N THR A 103 -9.64 -14.61 -5.52
CA THR A 103 -10.45 -14.01 -6.59
C THR A 103 -9.96 -14.53 -7.94
N SER A 104 -10.69 -14.20 -9.02
CA SER A 104 -10.26 -14.54 -10.38
C SER A 104 -8.95 -13.85 -10.79
N ASN A 105 -8.55 -12.80 -10.06
CA ASN A 105 -7.32 -12.04 -10.32
C ASN A 105 -6.16 -12.48 -9.43
N GLU A 106 -6.34 -13.55 -8.67
CA GLU A 106 -5.31 -14.09 -7.77
C GLU A 106 -4.05 -14.47 -8.54
N PRO A 107 -2.85 -14.04 -8.08
CA PRO A 107 -1.62 -14.46 -8.73
C PRO A 107 -1.34 -15.96 -8.50
N GLN A 108 -0.75 -16.59 -9.48
CA GLN A 108 -0.46 -18.01 -9.44
C GLN A 108 0.96 -18.32 -8.93
N THR A 109 1.86 -17.35 -8.99
CA THR A 109 3.27 -17.52 -8.61
C THR A 109 3.76 -16.32 -7.80
N GLU A 110 4.84 -16.53 -7.05
CA GLU A 110 5.55 -15.46 -6.35
C GLU A 110 6.01 -14.36 -7.30
N GLN A 111 6.50 -14.75 -8.49
CA GLN A 111 6.94 -13.79 -9.50
C GLN A 111 5.81 -12.90 -9.97
N GLU A 112 4.61 -13.43 -10.11
CA GLU A 112 3.44 -12.63 -10.46
C GLU A 112 3.09 -11.61 -9.35
N VAL A 113 3.22 -12.02 -8.08
CA VAL A 113 3.05 -11.10 -6.94
C VAL A 113 4.06 -9.96 -7.01
N ILE A 114 5.33 -10.30 -7.22
CA ILE A 114 6.41 -9.30 -7.32
C ILE A 114 6.14 -8.34 -8.47
N ASP A 115 5.73 -8.84 -9.63
CA ASP A 115 5.42 -8.01 -10.80
C ASP A 115 4.26 -7.04 -10.52
N ARG A 116 3.25 -7.48 -9.79
CA ARG A 116 2.11 -6.63 -9.41
C ARG A 116 2.52 -5.53 -8.44
N ILE A 117 3.36 -5.86 -7.45
CA ILE A 117 3.92 -4.87 -6.53
C ILE A 117 4.73 -3.82 -7.30
N ILE A 118 5.59 -4.26 -8.21
CA ILE A 118 6.41 -3.35 -9.04
C ILE A 118 5.53 -2.40 -9.84
N LYS A 119 4.51 -2.92 -10.51
CA LYS A 119 3.59 -2.09 -11.30
C LYS A 119 2.87 -1.04 -10.45
N ALA A 120 2.38 -1.45 -9.29
CA ALA A 120 1.69 -0.54 -8.38
C ALA A 120 2.63 0.59 -7.92
N VAL A 121 3.81 0.25 -7.45
CA VAL A 121 4.81 1.23 -6.97
C VAL A 121 5.24 2.19 -8.07
N GLN A 122 5.41 1.70 -9.29
CA GLN A 122 5.84 2.54 -10.42
C GLN A 122 4.79 3.55 -10.88
N LYS A 123 3.53 3.42 -10.47
CA LYS A 123 2.50 4.41 -10.80
C LYS A 123 2.72 5.75 -10.13
N ILE A 124 3.37 5.76 -8.98
CA ILE A 124 3.60 6.99 -8.21
C ILE A 124 5.08 7.27 -7.90
N THR A 125 5.98 6.42 -8.39
CA THR A 125 7.43 6.59 -8.15
C THR A 125 8.22 6.48 -9.44
N ASP A 126 9.49 6.93 -9.40
CA ASP A 126 10.48 6.72 -10.46
C ASP A 126 11.40 5.54 -10.17
N MET A 127 11.05 4.70 -9.22
CA MET A 127 11.86 3.53 -8.87
C MET A 127 11.95 2.57 -10.04
N THR A 128 13.15 2.06 -10.28
CA THR A 128 13.36 1.00 -11.25
C THR A 128 12.88 -0.33 -10.69
N GLU A 129 12.62 -1.29 -11.56
CA GLU A 129 12.28 -2.65 -11.17
C GLU A 129 13.31 -3.23 -10.20
N GLU A 130 14.60 -3.02 -10.46
CA GLU A 130 15.68 -3.51 -9.60
C GLU A 130 15.67 -2.88 -8.21
N GLU A 131 15.39 -1.58 -8.12
CA GLU A 131 15.28 -0.89 -6.85
C GLU A 131 14.11 -1.41 -6.02
N ILE A 132 12.96 -1.64 -6.66
CA ILE A 132 11.76 -2.16 -5.98
C ILE A 132 12.00 -3.59 -5.50
N LYS A 133 12.63 -4.44 -6.31
CA LYS A 133 12.97 -5.82 -5.94
C LYS A 133 13.83 -5.88 -4.68
N LYS A 134 14.73 -4.91 -4.48
CA LYS A 134 15.59 -4.86 -3.30
C LYS A 134 14.84 -4.62 -2.00
N ILE A 135 13.70 -3.93 -2.05
CA ILE A 135 12.90 -3.64 -0.85
C ILE A 135 11.76 -4.63 -0.64
N ILE A 136 11.47 -5.49 -1.60
CA ILE A 136 10.48 -6.55 -1.43
C ILE A 136 11.04 -7.64 -0.53
N ASN A 137 10.26 -8.01 0.48
CA ASN A 137 10.56 -9.13 1.37
C ASN A 137 9.64 -10.31 1.01
N ASN A 138 10.26 -11.40 0.54
CA ASN A 138 9.53 -12.62 0.14
C ASN A 138 9.02 -13.41 1.35
N ASP A 139 9.61 -13.19 2.51
CA ASP A 139 9.28 -13.84 3.77
C ASP A 139 8.80 -12.80 4.80
N LEU A 140 7.94 -11.89 4.37
CA LEU A 140 7.40 -10.85 5.25
C LEU A 140 6.63 -11.50 6.40
N TYR A 141 7.01 -11.15 7.63
CA TYR A 141 6.37 -11.62 8.84
C TYR A 141 6.47 -10.56 9.91
N VAL A 142 5.33 -9.96 10.25
CA VAL A 142 5.25 -8.92 11.28
C VAL A 142 4.07 -9.21 12.18
N VAL A 143 4.27 -9.08 13.48
CA VAL A 143 3.18 -9.17 14.46
C VAL A 143 2.78 -7.75 14.83
N GLY A 144 1.56 -7.37 14.51
CA GLY A 144 0.99 -6.10 14.92
C GLY A 144 0.34 -6.21 16.28
N CYS A 145 0.24 -5.08 16.98
CA CYS A 145 -0.33 -5.01 18.31
C CYS A 145 -1.06 -3.68 18.50
N GLY A 146 -2.25 -3.74 19.04
CA GLY A 146 -3.02 -2.52 19.30
C GLY A 146 -4.30 -2.73 20.10
#